data_67c631bd59e2f192542caa25e4daf3dd
#
_entry.id   67c631bd59e2f192542caa25e4daf3dd
#
_cell.length_a   1.000
_cell.length_b   1.000
_cell.length_c   1.000
_cell.angle_alpha   90.00
_cell.angle_beta   90.00
_cell.angle_gamma   90.00
#
_symmetry.space_group_name_H-M   'P 1'
#
loop_
_entity.id
_entity.type
_entity.pdbx_description
1 polymer ?
#
loop_
_entity_poly.entity_id
_entity_poly.type
_entity_poly.pdbx_seq_one_letter_code
_entity_poly.pdbx_strand_id
1 'polypeptide(L)'
;MDDPLKFFEEQKIIAVIRAGEHSDADAIAKALIDGGIKIIEITPSVPQFTKLIENLAKLNQVLVGLGSATDGEQAYRAINVGAQYVSSHYTDKNIFTVCKNNNAVVIQGAATVTEAIEAYNLGIDLIKIYPINFLGEVPYINRLRRSFPFLKLVPSGGVTLDNFLDYIKAGATACVIGRNLCDKGLIRAHQWTEITERAKQFTQKLESLKVAR
;
A
#
# COMPACT_ATOMS: atom_id res chain seq x y z
N MET A 1 17.37 1.14 -3.50
CA MET A 1 16.80 1.04 -2.13
C MET A 1 17.23 -0.31 -1.57
N ASP A 2 18.01 -0.30 -0.48
CA ASP A 2 18.72 -1.52 -0.03
C ASP A 2 17.81 -2.54 0.69
N ASP A 3 16.73 -2.11 1.33
CA ASP A 3 15.76 -2.98 2.01
C ASP A 3 14.34 -2.41 1.89
N PRO A 4 13.55 -2.91 0.91
CA PRO A 4 12.17 -2.46 0.75
C PRO A 4 11.27 -2.76 1.97
N LEU A 5 11.48 -3.86 2.70
CA LEU A 5 10.66 -4.18 3.88
C LEU A 5 10.87 -3.17 5.00
N LYS A 6 12.12 -2.80 5.27
CA LYS A 6 12.45 -1.74 6.22
C LYS A 6 11.83 -0.40 5.81
N PHE A 7 11.78 -0.12 4.51
CA PHE A 7 11.15 1.10 4.00
C PHE A 7 9.65 1.16 4.31
N PHE A 8 8.91 0.05 4.23
CA PHE A 8 7.52 -0.01 4.68
C PHE A 8 7.39 0.29 6.19
N GLU A 9 8.30 -0.25 7.00
CA GLU A 9 8.31 -0.03 8.46
C GLU A 9 8.61 1.43 8.84
N GLU A 10 9.38 2.13 8.04
CA GLU A 10 9.75 3.54 8.26
C GLU A 10 8.69 4.52 7.74
N GLN A 11 8.22 4.31 6.51
CA GLN A 11 7.31 5.23 5.82
C GLN A 11 5.84 5.05 6.21
N LYS A 12 5.41 3.84 6.52
CA LYS A 12 4.10 3.49 7.11
C LYS A 12 2.85 3.85 6.31
N ILE A 13 2.96 4.58 5.21
CA ILE A 13 1.85 5.03 4.37
C ILE A 13 2.03 4.46 2.97
N ILE A 14 1.06 3.68 2.51
CA ILE A 14 0.97 3.17 1.14
C ILE A 14 -0.21 3.87 0.48
N ALA A 15 0.05 4.78 -0.47
CA ALA A 15 -1.00 5.47 -1.19
C ALA A 15 -1.41 4.70 -2.45
N VAL A 16 -2.71 4.43 -2.61
CA VAL A 16 -3.25 3.70 -3.76
C VAL A 16 -3.80 4.65 -4.81
N ILE A 17 -3.31 4.53 -6.03
CA ILE A 17 -3.80 5.27 -7.20
C ILE A 17 -4.75 4.39 -8.01
N ARG A 18 -5.96 4.92 -8.23
CA ARG A 18 -6.98 4.41 -9.12
C ARG A 18 -7.54 5.56 -9.93
N ALA A 19 -7.34 5.53 -11.24
CA ALA A 19 -7.83 6.56 -12.15
C ALA A 19 -8.33 5.91 -13.44
N GLY A 20 -9.25 6.57 -14.12
CA GLY A 20 -9.76 6.15 -15.43
C GLY A 20 -8.88 6.58 -16.59
N GLU A 21 -8.04 7.59 -16.37
CA GLU A 21 -7.12 8.14 -17.36
C GLU A 21 -5.67 8.07 -16.86
N HIS A 22 -4.73 7.84 -17.77
CA HIS A 22 -3.31 7.79 -17.45
C HIS A 22 -2.78 9.15 -16.94
N SER A 23 -3.21 10.23 -17.57
CA SER A 23 -2.85 11.61 -17.20
C SER A 23 -3.26 11.96 -15.77
N ASP A 24 -4.46 11.52 -15.36
CA ASP A 24 -4.94 11.72 -14.00
C ASP A 24 -4.08 10.94 -12.99
N ALA A 25 -3.74 9.69 -13.33
CA ALA A 25 -2.89 8.86 -12.47
C ALA A 25 -1.49 9.47 -12.28
N ASP A 26 -0.92 10.04 -13.33
CA ASP A 26 0.36 10.74 -13.30
C ASP A 26 0.29 12.01 -12.44
N ALA A 27 -0.75 12.81 -12.61
CA ALA A 27 -0.99 14.01 -11.77
C ALA A 27 -1.21 13.67 -10.31
N ILE A 28 -1.95 12.58 -10.00
CA ILE A 28 -2.15 12.08 -8.63
C ILE A 28 -0.82 11.63 -8.04
N ALA A 29 -0.01 10.88 -8.79
CA ALA A 29 1.29 10.41 -8.32
C ALA A 29 2.19 11.60 -7.92
N LYS A 30 2.25 12.61 -8.77
CA LYS A 30 2.98 13.85 -8.48
C LYS A 30 2.45 14.54 -7.23
N ALA A 31 1.13 14.71 -7.11
CA ALA A 31 0.51 15.36 -5.96
C ALA A 31 0.81 14.63 -4.64
N LEU A 32 0.78 13.29 -4.66
CA LEU A 32 1.13 12.46 -3.50
C LEU A 32 2.60 12.60 -3.10
N ILE A 33 3.51 12.62 -4.08
CA ILE A 33 4.95 12.81 -3.86
C ILE A 33 5.23 14.19 -3.30
N ASP A 34 4.63 15.23 -3.86
CA ASP A 34 4.73 16.62 -3.38
C ASP A 34 4.18 16.76 -1.95
N GLY A 35 3.25 15.91 -1.54
CA GLY A 35 2.73 15.78 -0.18
C GLY A 35 3.58 14.91 0.75
N GLY A 36 4.73 14.39 0.29
CA GLY A 36 5.69 13.61 1.09
C GLY A 36 5.42 12.10 1.13
N ILE A 37 4.47 11.58 0.36
CA ILE A 37 4.24 10.13 0.24
C ILE A 37 5.38 9.48 -0.54
N LYS A 38 5.90 8.38 0.00
CA LYS A 38 7.06 7.67 -0.59
C LYS A 38 6.76 6.24 -1.02
N ILE A 39 5.60 5.68 -0.69
CA ILE A 39 5.18 4.36 -1.16
C ILE A 39 3.88 4.50 -1.95
N ILE A 40 3.94 4.15 -3.22
CA ILE A 40 2.83 4.33 -4.17
C ILE A 40 2.44 3.00 -4.78
N GLU A 41 1.15 2.67 -4.71
CA GLU A 41 0.54 1.47 -5.24
C GLU A 41 -0.30 1.85 -6.48
N ILE A 42 0.09 1.37 -7.68
CA ILE A 42 -0.66 1.59 -8.92
C ILE A 42 -1.55 0.36 -9.17
N THR A 43 -2.83 0.57 -9.45
CA THR A 43 -3.74 -0.54 -9.74
C THR A 43 -3.84 -0.82 -11.25
N PRO A 44 -4.14 -2.07 -11.66
CA PRO A 44 -4.31 -2.43 -13.07
C PRO A 44 -5.46 -1.68 -13.77
N SER A 45 -6.36 -1.04 -13.01
CA SER A 45 -7.43 -0.19 -13.56
C SER A 45 -6.93 1.12 -14.19
N VAL A 46 -5.68 1.51 -13.89
CA VAL A 46 -5.04 2.67 -14.54
C VAL A 46 -4.62 2.28 -15.96
N PRO A 47 -5.08 3.00 -16.98
CA PRO A 47 -4.61 2.76 -18.35
C PRO A 47 -3.09 2.86 -18.43
N GLN A 48 -2.44 1.91 -19.12
CA GLN A 48 -0.98 1.86 -19.23
C GLN A 48 -0.25 1.87 -17.87
N PHE A 49 -0.79 1.18 -16.85
CA PHE A 49 -0.23 1.14 -15.49
C PHE A 49 1.27 0.78 -15.46
N THR A 50 1.74 -0.07 -16.36
CA THR A 50 3.16 -0.44 -16.47
C THR A 50 4.05 0.74 -16.82
N LYS A 51 3.58 1.64 -17.70
CA LYS A 51 4.32 2.86 -18.05
C LYS A 51 4.43 3.83 -16.87
N LEU A 52 3.35 3.97 -16.10
CA LEU A 52 3.39 4.79 -14.88
C LEU A 52 4.33 4.20 -13.83
N ILE A 53 4.29 2.87 -13.63
CA ILE A 53 5.25 2.18 -12.73
C ILE A 53 6.68 2.43 -13.19
N GLU A 54 6.97 2.26 -14.49
CA GLU A 54 8.30 2.50 -15.05
C GLU A 54 8.81 3.93 -14.79
N ASN A 55 7.94 4.92 -14.97
CA ASN A 55 8.30 6.31 -14.72
C ASN A 55 8.60 6.57 -13.24
N LEU A 56 7.76 6.06 -12.33
CA LEU A 56 7.94 6.23 -10.90
C LEU A 56 9.14 5.44 -10.35
N ALA A 57 9.42 4.27 -10.90
CA ALA A 57 10.57 3.45 -10.50
C ALA A 57 11.93 4.15 -10.74
N LYS A 58 11.98 5.10 -11.67
CA LYS A 58 13.17 5.95 -11.93
C LYS A 58 13.40 7.00 -10.85
N LEU A 59 12.41 7.23 -9.97
CA LEU A 59 12.52 8.18 -8.87
C LEU A 59 13.11 7.48 -7.64
N ASN A 60 14.38 7.71 -7.33
CA ASN A 60 15.12 7.03 -6.25
C ASN A 60 14.49 7.18 -4.85
N GLN A 61 13.57 8.12 -4.67
CA GLN A 61 12.91 8.42 -3.39
C GLN A 61 11.55 7.74 -3.21
N VAL A 62 11.04 7.04 -4.22
CA VAL A 62 9.70 6.42 -4.22
C VAL A 62 9.82 4.92 -4.37
N LEU A 63 9.15 4.19 -3.49
CA LEU A 63 8.89 2.75 -3.62
C LEU A 63 7.57 2.57 -4.37
N VAL A 64 7.63 2.10 -5.61
CA VAL A 64 6.44 1.88 -6.42
C VAL A 64 6.13 0.39 -6.56
N GLY A 65 4.84 0.03 -6.53
CA GLY A 65 4.38 -1.32 -6.74
C GLY A 65 3.04 -1.42 -7.44
N LEU A 66 2.70 -2.67 -7.80
CA LEU A 66 1.39 -3.02 -8.33
C LEU A 66 0.44 -3.36 -7.19
N GLY A 67 -0.74 -2.75 -7.17
CA GLY A 67 -1.81 -3.08 -6.24
C GLY A 67 -2.99 -3.75 -6.90
N SER A 68 -3.76 -4.49 -6.10
CA SER A 68 -4.94 -5.22 -6.58
C SER A 68 -4.63 -6.18 -7.73
N ALA A 69 -3.44 -6.76 -7.74
CA ALA A 69 -3.06 -7.81 -8.69
C ALA A 69 -4.00 -9.01 -8.58
N THR A 70 -4.40 -9.60 -9.70
CA THR A 70 -5.30 -10.73 -9.77
C THR A 70 -4.66 -12.00 -10.28
N ASP A 71 -3.43 -11.92 -10.79
CA ASP A 71 -2.69 -13.06 -11.32
C ASP A 71 -1.18 -12.79 -11.39
N GLY A 72 -0.42 -13.87 -11.64
CA GLY A 72 1.03 -13.81 -11.76
C GLY A 72 1.52 -13.08 -13.01
N GLU A 73 0.72 -13.01 -14.08
CA GLU A 73 1.10 -12.28 -15.30
C GLU A 73 1.15 -10.77 -15.05
N GLN A 74 0.11 -10.23 -14.40
CA GLN A 74 0.10 -8.82 -13.99
C GLN A 74 1.29 -8.50 -13.07
N ALA A 75 1.57 -9.39 -12.10
CA ALA A 75 2.72 -9.24 -11.20
C ALA A 75 4.03 -9.19 -11.99
N TYR A 76 4.25 -10.13 -12.90
CA TYR A 76 5.46 -10.20 -13.72
C TYR A 76 5.63 -8.95 -14.59
N ARG A 77 4.56 -8.51 -15.26
CA ARG A 77 4.59 -7.30 -16.11
C ARG A 77 4.97 -6.05 -15.32
N ALA A 78 4.46 -5.92 -14.10
CA ALA A 78 4.79 -4.79 -13.23
C ALA A 78 6.24 -4.84 -12.75
N ILE A 79 6.72 -6.00 -12.31
CA ILE A 79 8.09 -6.18 -11.81
C ILE A 79 9.10 -5.93 -12.94
N ASN A 80 8.80 -6.38 -14.15
CA ASN A 80 9.68 -6.21 -15.31
C ASN A 80 9.92 -4.75 -15.69
N VAL A 81 9.03 -3.84 -15.30
CA VAL A 81 9.18 -2.40 -15.52
C VAL A 81 9.60 -1.64 -14.26
N GLY A 82 9.99 -2.36 -13.19
CA GLY A 82 10.60 -1.77 -12.00
C GLY A 82 9.69 -1.69 -10.77
N ALA A 83 8.52 -2.36 -10.74
CA ALA A 83 7.78 -2.50 -9.49
C ALA A 83 8.61 -3.28 -8.46
N GLN A 84 8.72 -2.73 -7.26
CA GLN A 84 9.52 -3.29 -6.17
C GLN A 84 8.67 -4.14 -5.22
N TYR A 85 7.35 -4.07 -5.34
CA TYR A 85 6.41 -4.92 -4.61
C TYR A 85 5.13 -5.16 -5.42
N VAL A 86 4.45 -6.24 -5.08
CA VAL A 86 3.11 -6.55 -5.61
C VAL A 86 2.15 -6.81 -4.47
N SER A 87 0.96 -6.26 -4.57
CA SER A 87 -0.09 -6.36 -3.58
C SER A 87 -1.38 -6.91 -4.18
N SER A 88 -2.02 -7.86 -3.49
CA SER A 88 -3.33 -8.40 -3.83
C SER A 88 -4.30 -8.31 -2.64
N HIS A 89 -5.59 -8.56 -2.87
CA HIS A 89 -6.62 -8.61 -1.82
C HIS A 89 -6.82 -10.01 -1.23
N TYR A 90 -6.18 -11.01 -1.77
CA TYR A 90 -6.24 -12.41 -1.35
C TYR A 90 -4.86 -13.07 -1.53
N THR A 91 -4.69 -14.25 -0.97
CA THR A 91 -3.46 -15.03 -1.11
C THR A 91 -3.49 -15.85 -2.39
N ASP A 92 -2.47 -15.69 -3.24
CA ASP A 92 -2.29 -16.41 -4.51
C ASP A 92 -0.85 -16.90 -4.66
N LYS A 93 -0.69 -18.21 -4.90
CA LYS A 93 0.63 -18.85 -5.03
C LYS A 93 1.39 -18.42 -6.28
N ASN A 94 0.70 -18.09 -7.38
CA ASN A 94 1.37 -17.68 -8.61
C ASN A 94 1.96 -16.27 -8.45
N ILE A 95 1.17 -15.33 -7.87
CA ILE A 95 1.69 -13.99 -7.52
C ILE A 95 2.89 -14.12 -6.57
N PHE A 96 2.77 -14.95 -5.53
CA PHE A 96 3.87 -15.22 -4.59
C PHE A 96 5.12 -15.70 -5.31
N THR A 97 5.00 -16.74 -6.15
CA THR A 97 6.11 -17.34 -6.86
C THR A 97 6.81 -16.35 -7.78
N VAL A 98 6.03 -15.55 -8.52
CA VAL A 98 6.56 -14.49 -9.40
C VAL A 98 7.33 -13.45 -8.60
N CYS A 99 6.79 -12.98 -7.48
CA CYS A 99 7.47 -11.99 -6.64
C CYS A 99 8.80 -12.54 -6.10
N LYS A 100 8.79 -13.75 -5.53
CA LYS A 100 9.99 -14.34 -4.93
C LYS A 100 11.09 -14.62 -5.96
N ASN A 101 10.73 -15.11 -7.14
CA ASN A 101 11.68 -15.37 -8.23
C ASN A 101 12.33 -14.07 -8.77
N ASN A 102 11.73 -12.92 -8.53
CA ASN A 102 12.21 -11.62 -9.01
C ASN A 102 12.61 -10.67 -7.86
N ASN A 103 12.77 -11.16 -6.63
CA ASN A 103 13.17 -10.38 -5.44
C ASN A 103 12.25 -9.18 -5.15
N ALA A 104 10.96 -9.25 -5.52
CA ALA A 104 9.97 -8.25 -5.18
C ALA A 104 9.27 -8.60 -3.86
N VAL A 105 8.96 -7.57 -3.05
CA VAL A 105 8.16 -7.75 -1.83
C VAL A 105 6.74 -8.18 -2.20
N VAL A 106 6.21 -9.17 -1.49
CA VAL A 106 4.86 -9.67 -1.70
C VAL A 106 3.94 -9.30 -0.54
N ILE A 107 2.85 -8.60 -0.87
CA ILE A 107 1.81 -8.19 0.07
C ILE A 107 0.51 -8.87 -0.35
N GLN A 108 -0.01 -9.81 0.46
CA GLN A 108 -1.24 -10.50 0.09
C GLN A 108 -2.30 -10.43 1.18
N GLY A 109 -3.57 -10.51 0.73
CA GLY A 109 -4.72 -10.24 1.54
C GLY A 109 -5.19 -11.42 2.36
N ALA A 110 -5.67 -11.11 3.56
CA ALA A 110 -6.37 -12.00 4.47
C ALA A 110 -7.48 -11.23 5.20
N ALA A 111 -8.60 -11.89 5.49
CA ALA A 111 -9.68 -11.35 6.32
C ALA A 111 -9.79 -12.10 7.65
N THR A 112 -9.41 -13.36 7.69
CA THR A 112 -9.49 -14.24 8.87
C THR A 112 -8.12 -14.57 9.43
N VAL A 113 -8.11 -15.07 10.68
CA VAL A 113 -6.89 -15.59 11.33
C VAL A 113 -6.28 -16.73 10.52
N THR A 114 -7.11 -17.66 10.02
CA THR A 114 -6.65 -18.80 9.23
C THR A 114 -5.93 -18.34 7.99
N GLU A 115 -6.54 -17.45 7.20
CA GLU A 115 -5.92 -16.90 5.98
C GLU A 115 -4.62 -16.15 6.30
N ALA A 116 -4.56 -15.40 7.41
CA ALA A 116 -3.35 -14.68 7.79
C ALA A 116 -2.20 -15.63 8.14
N ILE A 117 -2.49 -16.75 8.82
CA ILE A 117 -1.48 -17.77 9.16
C ILE A 117 -1.07 -18.56 7.90
N GLU A 118 -2.01 -18.90 7.02
CA GLU A 118 -1.70 -19.55 5.76
C GLU A 118 -0.79 -18.69 4.87
N ALA A 119 -1.09 -17.39 4.77
CA ALA A 119 -0.25 -16.42 4.08
C ALA A 119 1.16 -16.35 4.68
N TYR A 120 1.26 -16.28 6.01
CA TYR A 120 2.55 -16.30 6.70
C TYR A 120 3.35 -17.58 6.44
N ASN A 121 2.71 -18.75 6.53
CA ASN A 121 3.34 -20.04 6.28
C ASN A 121 3.79 -20.22 4.83
N LEU A 122 3.11 -19.58 3.88
CA LEU A 122 3.54 -19.51 2.48
C LEU A 122 4.80 -18.65 2.29
N GLY A 123 5.11 -17.75 3.23
CA GLY A 123 6.26 -16.85 3.18
C GLY A 123 5.94 -15.47 2.61
N ILE A 124 4.66 -15.02 2.73
CA ILE A 124 4.25 -13.66 2.38
C ILE A 124 4.94 -12.66 3.30
N ASP A 125 5.53 -11.60 2.73
CA ASP A 125 6.32 -10.64 3.48
C ASP A 125 5.47 -9.72 4.37
N LEU A 126 4.34 -9.24 3.83
CA LEU A 126 3.39 -8.37 4.52
C LEU A 126 1.96 -8.87 4.29
N ILE A 127 1.16 -8.96 5.36
CA ILE A 127 -0.21 -9.47 5.29
C ILE A 127 -1.19 -8.29 5.31
N LYS A 128 -1.88 -8.09 4.19
CA LYS A 128 -2.90 -7.06 4.02
C LYS A 128 -4.21 -7.53 4.67
N ILE A 129 -4.63 -6.88 5.74
CA ILE A 129 -5.95 -7.15 6.36
C ILE A 129 -7.00 -6.31 5.64
N TYR A 130 -7.85 -6.99 4.86
CA TYR A 130 -8.81 -6.33 3.96
C TYR A 130 -10.15 -7.09 3.88
N PRO A 131 -11.27 -6.36 3.86
CA PRO A 131 -11.43 -4.93 4.11
C PRO A 131 -11.58 -4.62 5.61
N ILE A 132 -10.60 -3.91 6.19
CA ILE A 132 -10.47 -3.78 7.66
C ILE A 132 -11.68 -3.11 8.34
N ASN A 133 -12.37 -2.19 7.65
CA ASN A 133 -13.57 -1.52 8.16
C ASN A 133 -14.75 -2.47 8.43
N PHE A 134 -14.79 -3.64 7.82
CA PHE A 134 -15.81 -4.67 8.07
C PHE A 134 -15.33 -5.79 9.02
N LEU A 135 -14.06 -5.78 9.41
CA LEU A 135 -13.44 -6.83 10.23
C LEU A 135 -13.24 -6.42 11.70
N GLY A 136 -13.68 -5.22 12.09
CA GLY A 136 -13.56 -4.72 13.46
C GLY A 136 -12.40 -3.74 13.68
N GLU A 137 -11.83 -3.19 12.62
CA GLU A 137 -10.89 -2.06 12.65
C GLU A 137 -9.68 -2.24 13.58
N VAL A 138 -9.30 -1.21 14.34
CA VAL A 138 -8.14 -1.21 15.24
C VAL A 138 -8.19 -2.34 16.27
N PRO A 139 -9.33 -2.65 16.93
CA PRO A 139 -9.46 -3.81 17.82
C PRO A 139 -9.07 -5.13 17.19
N TYR A 140 -9.37 -5.34 15.90
CA TYR A 140 -8.99 -6.58 15.21
C TYR A 140 -7.47 -6.67 14.99
N ILE A 141 -6.82 -5.59 14.57
CA ILE A 141 -5.34 -5.53 14.45
C ILE A 141 -4.69 -5.80 15.81
N ASN A 142 -5.15 -5.18 16.88
CA ASN A 142 -4.66 -5.41 18.24
C ASN A 142 -4.76 -6.89 18.64
N ARG A 143 -5.89 -7.55 18.35
CA ARG A 143 -6.10 -8.97 18.67
C ARG A 143 -5.16 -9.87 17.89
N LEU A 144 -5.00 -9.64 16.58
CA LEU A 144 -4.07 -10.38 15.73
C LEU A 144 -2.61 -10.22 16.24
N ARG A 145 -2.19 -8.99 16.52
CA ARG A 145 -0.84 -8.69 17.00
C ARG A 145 -0.53 -9.31 18.36
N ARG A 146 -1.50 -9.35 19.28
CA ARG A 146 -1.34 -9.99 20.60
C ARG A 146 -1.20 -11.49 20.50
N SER A 147 -1.97 -12.14 19.62
CA SER A 147 -1.93 -13.59 19.44
C SER A 147 -0.77 -14.05 18.56
N PHE A 148 -0.40 -13.25 17.56
CA PHE A 148 0.58 -13.57 16.52
C PHE A 148 1.54 -12.39 16.31
N PRO A 149 2.46 -12.11 17.27
CA PRO A 149 3.34 -10.93 17.21
C PRO A 149 4.35 -10.94 16.05
N PHE A 150 4.54 -12.08 15.41
CA PHE A 150 5.41 -12.23 14.24
C PHE A 150 4.76 -11.78 12.92
N LEU A 151 3.44 -11.60 12.86
CA LEU A 151 2.77 -11.14 11.65
C LEU A 151 3.06 -9.67 11.38
N LYS A 152 3.48 -9.36 10.17
CA LYS A 152 3.62 -7.99 9.67
C LYS A 152 2.31 -7.58 8.99
N LEU A 153 1.47 -6.82 9.68
CA LEU A 153 0.11 -6.50 9.26
C LEU A 153 0.02 -5.15 8.57
N VAL A 154 -0.78 -5.09 7.49
CA VAL A 154 -1.04 -3.89 6.70
C VAL A 154 -2.56 -3.72 6.55
N PRO A 155 -3.23 -2.96 7.45
CA PRO A 155 -4.66 -2.68 7.32
C PRO A 155 -4.96 -1.89 6.05
N SER A 156 -6.04 -2.28 5.37
CA SER A 156 -6.51 -1.71 4.11
C SER A 156 -8.04 -1.69 4.05
N GLY A 157 -8.62 -0.62 3.48
CA GLY A 157 -10.07 -0.43 3.41
C GLY A 157 -10.63 0.28 4.65
N GLY A 158 -10.91 1.58 4.54
CA GLY A 158 -11.47 2.39 5.63
C GLY A 158 -10.44 3.09 6.52
N VAL A 159 -9.15 3.07 6.14
CA VAL A 159 -8.14 3.88 6.84
C VAL A 159 -8.34 5.35 6.50
N THR A 160 -8.49 6.17 7.53
CA THR A 160 -8.72 7.63 7.46
C THR A 160 -7.62 8.37 8.20
N LEU A 161 -7.58 9.70 8.04
CA LEU A 161 -6.65 10.53 8.81
C LEU A 161 -6.89 10.38 10.33
N ASP A 162 -8.13 10.16 10.75
CA ASP A 162 -8.49 10.06 12.18
C ASP A 162 -7.99 8.75 12.80
N ASN A 163 -8.19 7.60 12.12
CA ASN A 163 -7.86 6.29 12.66
C ASN A 163 -6.44 5.78 12.29
N PHE A 164 -5.73 6.45 11.37
CA PHE A 164 -4.44 6.01 10.86
C PHE A 164 -3.41 5.73 11.96
N LEU A 165 -3.20 6.70 12.87
CA LEU A 165 -2.20 6.51 13.95
C LEU A 165 -2.58 5.41 14.92
N ASP A 166 -3.85 5.14 15.11
CA ASP A 166 -4.30 4.09 16.03
C ASP A 166 -3.97 2.71 15.46
N TYR A 167 -4.05 2.52 14.15
CA TYR A 167 -3.53 1.31 13.49
C TYR A 167 -2.02 1.16 13.68
N ILE A 168 -1.26 2.25 13.52
CA ILE A 168 0.20 2.21 13.73
C ILE A 168 0.54 1.90 15.19
N LYS A 169 -0.15 2.50 16.16
CA LYS A 169 0.00 2.19 17.60
C LYS A 169 -0.40 0.75 17.93
N ALA A 170 -1.39 0.19 17.23
CA ALA A 170 -1.79 -1.22 17.35
C ALA A 170 -0.74 -2.19 16.79
N GLY A 171 0.33 -1.70 16.19
CA GLY A 171 1.44 -2.49 15.65
C GLY A 171 1.31 -2.83 14.17
N ALA A 172 0.49 -2.12 13.41
CA ALA A 172 0.51 -2.23 11.95
C ALA A 172 1.88 -1.78 11.40
N THR A 173 2.39 -2.55 10.44
CA THR A 173 3.67 -2.25 9.76
C THR A 173 3.53 -1.01 8.91
N ALA A 174 2.46 -0.93 8.12
CA ALA A 174 2.07 0.21 7.31
C ALA A 174 0.55 0.20 7.15
N CYS A 175 -0.03 1.26 6.59
CA CYS A 175 -1.46 1.36 6.27
C CYS A 175 -1.65 1.67 4.80
N VAL A 176 -2.61 1.00 4.16
CA VAL A 176 -3.01 1.30 2.76
C VAL A 176 -4.13 2.34 2.77
N ILE A 177 -3.88 3.47 2.12
CA ILE A 177 -4.80 4.58 2.05
C ILE A 177 -5.13 4.88 0.59
N GLY A 178 -6.39 4.73 0.24
CA GLY A 178 -6.88 5.00 -1.12
C GLY A 178 -7.79 6.23 -1.16
N ARG A 179 -9.09 6.02 -0.99
CA ARG A 179 -10.13 7.04 -1.16
C ARG A 179 -9.93 8.29 -0.27
N ASN A 180 -9.37 8.13 0.91
CA ASN A 180 -9.13 9.25 1.81
C ASN A 180 -7.99 10.18 1.36
N LEU A 181 -7.12 9.72 0.47
CA LEU A 181 -6.14 10.54 -0.24
C LEU A 181 -6.69 10.99 -1.60
N CYS A 182 -7.14 10.04 -2.41
CA CYS A 182 -7.51 10.22 -3.81
C CYS A 182 -9.01 9.95 -4.00
N ASP A 183 -9.85 10.87 -3.56
CA ASP A 183 -11.30 10.79 -3.72
C ASP A 183 -11.70 10.97 -5.18
N LYS A 184 -12.74 10.23 -5.63
CA LYS A 184 -13.23 10.30 -7.01
C LYS A 184 -13.75 11.70 -7.40
N GLY A 185 -14.27 12.45 -6.43
CA GLY A 185 -14.72 13.84 -6.66
C GLY A 185 -13.55 14.76 -6.96
N LEU A 186 -12.47 14.66 -6.17
CA LEU A 186 -11.25 15.42 -6.39
C LEU A 186 -10.60 15.11 -7.73
N ILE A 187 -10.54 13.82 -8.10
CA ILE A 187 -9.98 13.39 -9.39
C ILE A 187 -10.77 13.98 -10.55
N ARG A 188 -12.13 13.85 -10.55
CA ARG A 188 -12.99 14.40 -11.58
C ARG A 188 -12.91 15.94 -11.71
N ALA A 189 -12.67 16.61 -10.57
CA ALA A 189 -12.52 18.05 -10.50
C ALA A 189 -11.06 18.52 -10.73
N HIS A 190 -10.13 17.62 -11.01
CA HIS A 190 -8.69 17.88 -11.17
C HIS A 190 -8.09 18.69 -10.02
N GLN A 191 -8.54 18.44 -8.78
CA GLN A 191 -8.11 19.16 -7.58
C GLN A 191 -6.82 18.55 -7.00
N TRP A 192 -5.74 18.59 -7.76
CA TRP A 192 -4.47 17.98 -7.39
C TRP A 192 -3.83 18.60 -6.14
N THR A 193 -3.99 19.91 -5.97
CA THR A 193 -3.52 20.63 -4.77
C THR A 193 -4.17 20.08 -3.50
N GLU A 194 -5.48 19.77 -3.53
CA GLU A 194 -6.17 19.19 -2.39
C GLU A 194 -5.64 17.79 -2.06
N ILE A 195 -5.30 16.99 -3.08
CA ILE A 195 -4.63 15.68 -2.86
C ILE A 195 -3.27 15.87 -2.19
N THR A 196 -2.49 16.87 -2.61
CA THR A 196 -1.21 17.21 -1.98
C THR A 196 -1.40 17.61 -0.50
N GLU A 197 -2.38 18.44 -0.19
CA GLU A 197 -2.63 18.86 1.19
C GLU A 197 -3.11 17.71 2.09
N ARG A 198 -3.95 16.82 1.58
CA ARG A 198 -4.31 15.58 2.29
C ARG A 198 -3.11 14.69 2.56
N ALA A 199 -2.24 14.52 1.55
CA ALA A 199 -1.02 13.75 1.72
C ALA A 199 -0.10 14.35 2.80
N LYS A 200 0.07 15.69 2.82
CA LYS A 200 0.79 16.40 3.88
C LYS A 200 0.20 16.17 5.26
N GLN A 201 -1.13 16.19 5.39
CA GLN A 201 -1.78 15.93 6.68
C GLN A 201 -1.43 14.54 7.23
N PHE A 202 -1.41 13.50 6.38
CA PHE A 202 -1.01 12.14 6.78
C PHE A 202 0.47 12.08 7.16
N THR A 203 1.36 12.67 6.37
CA THR A 203 2.80 12.63 6.63
C THR A 203 3.19 13.42 7.87
N GLN A 204 2.63 14.62 8.08
CA GLN A 204 2.82 15.42 9.30
C GLN A 204 2.30 14.70 10.55
N LYS A 205 1.11 14.07 10.44
CA LYS A 205 0.54 13.29 11.54
C LYS A 205 1.45 12.10 11.91
N LEU A 206 2.07 11.44 10.93
CA LEU A 206 3.06 10.39 11.17
C LEU A 206 4.32 10.92 11.84
N GLU A 207 4.83 12.07 11.41
CA GLU A 207 6.02 12.70 12.00
C GLU A 207 5.80 13.07 13.46
N SER A 208 4.62 13.58 13.83
CA SER A 208 4.28 13.87 15.22
C SER A 208 4.40 12.66 16.14
N LEU A 209 4.15 11.45 15.64
CA LEU A 209 4.35 10.20 16.40
C LEU A 209 5.82 9.89 16.66
N LYS A 210 6.73 10.29 15.75
CA LYS A 210 8.18 10.07 15.90
C LYS A 210 8.81 11.01 16.92
N VAL A 211 8.30 12.24 17.02
CA VAL A 211 8.80 13.24 17.98
C VAL A 211 8.34 12.96 19.42
N ALA A 212 7.22 12.26 19.59
CA ALA A 212 6.64 11.91 20.90
C ALA A 212 7.25 10.65 21.56
N ARG A 213 8.25 10.02 20.92
CA ARG A 213 9.03 8.88 21.42
C ARG A 213 10.42 9.30 21.84
#